data_b96a446d5badc9bca868a7a659c1e9d7
#
_entry.id   b96a446d5badc9bca868a7a659c1e9d7
#
_cell.length_a   1.000
_cell.length_b   1.000
_cell.length_c   1.000
_cell.angle_alpha   90.00
_cell.angle_beta   90.00
_cell.angle_gamma   90.00
#
_symmetry.space_group_name_H-M   'P 1'
#
loop_
_entity.id
_entity.type
_entity.pdbx_description
1 polymer ?
#
loop_
_entity_poly.entity_id
_entity_poly.type
_entity_poly.pdbx_seq_one_letter_code
_entity_poly.pdbx_strand_id
1 'polypeptide(L)'
;MLLSGEGGTSSPTNQRAPVVNATHMIVLIVPRGAALEVDRVAEVAQAAGAEVIETRVVPVPVTLCDRRTVHNLLVSSADTEGLSSRLRAFSDEHGVDIAIQPRAARCQSYRVAVFDMDSTLIDCEVIDELAAAAGVGEQVAEITAQAMRGELDFDESYRTRLALLKGLDASAIADLADRLPVKEGLREMTTTL
;
A
#
# COMPACT_ATOMS: atom_id res chain seq x y z
N MET A 1 45.52 33.16 -4.00
CA MET A 1 44.99 32.91 -5.35
C MET A 1 43.72 32.06 -5.19
N LEU A 2 42.59 32.76 -5.23
CA LEU A 2 41.26 32.23 -5.06
C LEU A 2 40.81 31.54 -6.36
N LEU A 3 40.29 30.34 -6.30
CA LEU A 3 39.41 29.78 -7.32
C LEU A 3 38.20 29.13 -6.66
N SER A 4 37.13 29.90 -6.66
CA SER A 4 35.76 29.47 -6.46
C SER A 4 35.31 28.64 -7.63
N GLY A 5 34.81 27.44 -7.37
CA GLY A 5 34.13 26.57 -8.33
C GLY A 5 32.76 26.19 -7.80
N GLU A 6 31.78 27.00 -8.14
CA GLU A 6 30.36 26.66 -7.95
C GLU A 6 29.95 25.64 -9.01
N GLY A 7 29.73 24.42 -8.59
CA GLY A 7 29.11 23.37 -9.40
C GLY A 7 27.68 23.07 -8.89
N GLY A 8 26.75 23.93 -9.25
CA GLY A 8 25.34 23.69 -9.01
C GLY A 8 24.83 22.59 -9.94
N THR A 9 24.65 21.37 -9.43
CA THR A 9 23.84 20.32 -10.10
C THR A 9 22.38 20.60 -9.85
N SER A 10 21.75 21.33 -10.74
CA SER A 10 20.30 21.49 -10.81
C SER A 10 19.70 20.15 -11.24
N SER A 11 19.04 19.46 -10.30
CA SER A 11 18.11 18.40 -10.62
C SER A 11 17.03 18.92 -11.59
N PRO A 12 16.67 18.18 -12.64
CA PRO A 12 15.59 18.60 -13.52
C PRO A 12 14.26 18.51 -12.75
N THR A 13 13.82 19.63 -12.21
CA THR A 13 12.44 19.81 -11.76
C THR A 13 11.54 19.70 -12.99
N ASN A 14 10.90 18.55 -13.15
CA ASN A 14 9.89 18.34 -14.17
C ASN A 14 8.61 19.13 -13.81
N GLN A 15 8.68 20.46 -13.89
CA GLN A 15 7.54 21.36 -13.73
C GLN A 15 6.73 21.36 -15.03
N ARG A 16 5.88 20.33 -15.23
CA ARG A 16 4.77 20.47 -16.15
C ARG A 16 3.71 21.37 -15.51
N ALA A 17 3.16 22.29 -16.31
CA ALA A 17 2.08 23.19 -15.92
C ALA A 17 0.96 22.42 -15.21
N PRO A 18 0.31 22.98 -14.18
CA PRO A 18 -0.76 22.31 -13.49
C PRO A 18 -1.90 22.00 -14.47
N VAL A 19 -2.28 20.75 -14.59
CA VAL A 19 -3.46 20.31 -15.34
C VAL A 19 -4.67 20.77 -14.53
N VAL A 20 -5.25 21.92 -14.90
CA VAL A 20 -6.16 22.71 -14.07
C VAL A 20 -7.51 22.04 -13.82
N ASN A 21 -7.92 21.09 -14.67
CA ASN A 21 -9.29 20.55 -14.68
C ASN A 21 -9.47 19.14 -14.14
N ALA A 22 -8.39 18.44 -13.74
CA ALA A 22 -8.54 17.11 -13.18
C ALA A 22 -9.09 17.17 -11.75
N THR A 23 -10.16 16.43 -11.49
CA THR A 23 -10.78 16.31 -10.16
C THR A 23 -10.24 15.10 -9.39
N HIS A 24 -9.86 14.03 -10.11
CA HIS A 24 -9.42 12.77 -9.54
C HIS A 24 -8.19 12.22 -10.24
N MET A 25 -7.50 11.32 -9.55
CA MET A 25 -6.46 10.47 -10.09
C MET A 25 -6.84 9.02 -9.91
N ILE A 26 -6.80 8.24 -11.00
CA ILE A 26 -6.88 6.80 -10.99
C ILE A 26 -5.44 6.28 -10.97
N VAL A 27 -5.13 5.42 -10.00
CA VAL A 27 -3.86 4.70 -9.90
C VAL A 27 -4.13 3.26 -10.27
N LEU A 28 -3.48 2.77 -11.32
CA LEU A 28 -3.56 1.40 -11.79
C LEU A 28 -2.22 0.71 -11.52
N ILE A 29 -2.26 -0.41 -10.82
CA ILE A 29 -1.10 -1.27 -10.56
C ILE A 29 -1.35 -2.59 -11.28
N VAL A 30 -0.52 -2.88 -12.28
CA VAL A 30 -0.64 -4.08 -13.14
C VAL A 30 0.48 -5.04 -12.81
N PRO A 31 0.20 -6.33 -12.49
CA PRO A 31 1.22 -7.35 -12.38
C PRO A 31 1.99 -7.48 -13.70
N ARG A 32 3.30 -7.67 -13.65
CA ARG A 32 4.12 -7.85 -14.85
C ARG A 32 3.68 -9.09 -15.61
N GLY A 33 3.52 -8.95 -16.91
CA GLY A 33 3.07 -10.04 -17.80
C GLY A 33 1.54 -10.15 -17.91
N ALA A 34 0.78 -9.37 -17.14
CA ALA A 34 -0.65 -9.23 -17.42
C ALA A 34 -0.84 -8.41 -18.73
N ALA A 35 -1.61 -8.95 -19.63
CA ALA A 35 -1.91 -8.31 -20.93
C ALA A 35 -3.00 -7.23 -20.78
N LEU A 36 -2.86 -6.37 -19.76
CA LEU A 36 -3.80 -5.29 -19.57
C LEU A 36 -3.27 -4.01 -20.20
N GLU A 37 -3.98 -3.51 -21.20
CA GLU A 37 -3.71 -2.21 -21.81
C GLU A 37 -4.37 -1.12 -20.95
N VAL A 38 -3.59 -0.12 -20.56
CA VAL A 38 -4.07 1.02 -19.76
C VAL A 38 -5.23 1.76 -20.43
N ASP A 39 -5.29 1.70 -21.77
CA ASP A 39 -6.37 2.28 -22.57
C ASP A 39 -7.75 1.70 -22.25
N ARG A 40 -7.83 0.43 -21.85
CA ARG A 40 -9.09 -0.19 -21.39
C ARG A 40 -9.61 0.44 -20.11
N VAL A 41 -8.72 0.80 -19.17
CA VAL A 41 -9.11 1.52 -17.96
C VAL A 41 -9.61 2.92 -18.30
N ALA A 42 -8.98 3.58 -19.27
CA ALA A 42 -9.45 4.86 -19.79
C ALA A 42 -10.85 4.76 -20.42
N GLU A 43 -11.11 3.70 -21.22
CA GLU A 43 -12.43 3.42 -21.78
C GLU A 43 -13.50 3.19 -20.72
N VAL A 44 -13.19 2.44 -19.65
CA VAL A 44 -14.10 2.23 -18.50
C VAL A 44 -14.41 3.54 -17.81
N ALA A 45 -13.41 4.41 -17.60
CA ALA A 45 -13.60 5.72 -17.02
C ALA A 45 -14.48 6.62 -17.90
N GLN A 46 -14.25 6.63 -19.20
CA GLN A 46 -15.06 7.38 -20.18
C GLN A 46 -16.50 6.86 -20.25
N ALA A 47 -16.70 5.54 -20.23
CA ALA A 47 -18.03 4.93 -20.16
C ALA A 47 -18.79 5.23 -18.86
N ALA A 48 -18.07 5.60 -17.81
CA ALA A 48 -18.61 6.13 -16.55
C ALA A 48 -18.86 7.64 -16.58
N GLY A 49 -18.67 8.30 -17.73
CA GLY A 49 -18.85 9.75 -17.89
C GLY A 49 -17.67 10.59 -17.40
N ALA A 50 -16.51 10.00 -17.14
CA ALA A 50 -15.31 10.73 -16.80
C ALA A 50 -14.57 11.19 -18.08
N GLU A 51 -14.00 12.38 -18.04
CA GLU A 51 -13.05 12.87 -19.05
C GLU A 51 -11.63 12.44 -18.62
N VAL A 52 -10.94 11.66 -19.48
CA VAL A 52 -9.54 11.31 -19.26
C VAL A 52 -8.66 12.42 -19.83
N ILE A 53 -7.93 13.10 -18.95
CA ILE A 53 -7.14 14.29 -19.28
C ILE A 53 -5.70 13.91 -19.63
N GLU A 54 -5.11 12.99 -18.87
CA GLU A 54 -3.74 12.56 -19.06
C GLU A 54 -3.52 11.16 -18.51
N THR A 55 -2.70 10.37 -19.19
CA THR A 55 -2.21 9.07 -18.73
C THR A 55 -0.68 9.12 -18.62
N ARG A 56 -0.15 8.61 -17.51
CA ARG A 56 1.30 8.57 -17.25
C ARG A 56 1.72 7.22 -16.70
N VAL A 57 2.85 6.72 -17.15
CA VAL A 57 3.57 5.63 -16.47
C VAL A 57 4.34 6.23 -15.30
N VAL A 58 4.19 5.63 -14.13
CA VAL A 58 4.95 6.03 -12.93
C VAL A 58 6.25 5.22 -12.92
N PRO A 59 7.41 5.87 -12.83
CA PRO A 59 8.67 5.15 -12.60
C PRO A 59 8.58 4.37 -11.29
N VAL A 60 8.79 3.06 -11.38
CA VAL A 60 8.84 2.16 -10.22
C VAL A 60 10.32 1.90 -9.90
N PRO A 61 10.74 1.87 -8.62
CA PRO A 61 12.11 1.50 -8.24
C PRO A 61 12.54 0.17 -8.87
N VAL A 62 13.81 0.05 -9.22
CA VAL A 62 14.34 -1.14 -9.91
C VAL A 62 14.07 -2.44 -9.12
N THR A 63 14.09 -2.35 -7.78
CA THR A 63 13.76 -3.47 -6.88
C THR A 63 12.33 -3.97 -7.01
N LEU A 64 11.40 -3.15 -7.51
CA LEU A 64 9.98 -3.46 -7.67
C LEU A 64 9.54 -3.56 -9.13
N CYS A 65 10.31 -3.02 -10.07
CA CYS A 65 9.94 -2.92 -11.49
C CYS A 65 9.81 -4.28 -12.19
N ASP A 66 10.39 -5.33 -11.63
CA ASP A 66 10.33 -6.67 -12.20
C ASP A 66 8.97 -7.36 -11.98
N ARG A 67 8.14 -6.85 -11.09
CA ARG A 67 6.88 -7.49 -10.70
C ARG A 67 5.63 -6.71 -11.10
N ARG A 68 5.72 -5.37 -11.21
CA ARG A 68 4.54 -4.51 -11.41
C ARG A 68 4.85 -3.31 -12.29
N THR A 69 3.84 -2.83 -12.99
CA THR A 69 3.84 -1.50 -13.62
C THR A 69 2.76 -0.64 -12.99
N VAL A 70 3.05 0.65 -12.83
CA VAL A 70 2.12 1.61 -12.22
C VAL A 70 1.79 2.69 -13.23
N HIS A 71 0.50 2.95 -13.41
CA HIS A 71 0.00 4.00 -14.29
C HIS A 71 -0.91 4.95 -13.50
N ASN A 72 -0.80 6.22 -13.78
CA ASN A 72 -1.69 7.26 -13.27
C ASN A 72 -2.51 7.83 -14.43
N LEU A 73 -3.84 7.87 -14.26
CA LEU A 73 -4.75 8.57 -15.15
C LEU A 73 -5.33 9.76 -14.41
N LEU A 74 -5.15 10.97 -14.93
CA LEU A 74 -5.81 12.17 -14.45
C LEU A 74 -7.16 12.28 -15.15
N VAL A 75 -8.22 12.35 -14.34
CA VAL A 75 -9.60 12.38 -14.86
C VAL A 75 -10.40 13.52 -14.23
N SER A 76 -11.39 14.00 -14.95
CA SER A 76 -12.46 14.85 -14.44
C SER A 76 -13.76 14.03 -14.42
N SER A 77 -14.40 13.92 -13.26
CA SER A 77 -15.69 13.23 -13.12
C SER A 77 -16.58 13.99 -12.17
N ALA A 78 -17.86 14.09 -12.54
CA ALA A 78 -18.92 14.62 -11.68
C ALA A 78 -19.55 13.50 -10.82
N ASP A 79 -19.49 12.24 -11.29
CA ASP A 79 -20.00 11.06 -10.58
C ASP A 79 -18.84 10.17 -10.15
N THR A 80 -18.32 10.44 -8.96
CA THR A 80 -17.22 9.66 -8.38
C THR A 80 -17.66 8.27 -7.95
N GLU A 81 -18.91 8.12 -7.50
CA GLU A 81 -19.42 6.84 -7.00
C GLU A 81 -19.64 5.86 -8.15
N GLY A 82 -20.29 6.28 -9.23
CA GLY A 82 -20.47 5.46 -10.43
C GLY A 82 -19.12 5.09 -11.08
N LEU A 83 -18.19 6.04 -11.14
CA LEU A 83 -16.83 5.78 -11.61
C LEU A 83 -16.11 4.74 -10.74
N SER A 84 -16.14 4.91 -9.42
CA SER A 84 -15.51 3.98 -8.47
C SER A 84 -16.10 2.56 -8.57
N SER A 85 -17.42 2.45 -8.69
CA SER A 85 -18.11 1.16 -8.83
C SER A 85 -17.66 0.41 -10.10
N ARG A 86 -17.59 1.11 -11.24
CA ARG A 86 -17.17 0.50 -12.52
C ARG A 86 -15.69 0.10 -12.52
N LEU A 87 -14.83 0.94 -11.94
CA LEU A 87 -13.41 0.62 -11.80
C LEU A 87 -13.18 -0.57 -10.88
N ARG A 88 -13.97 -0.72 -9.81
CA ARG A 88 -13.90 -1.89 -8.93
C ARG A 88 -14.30 -3.16 -9.66
N ALA A 89 -15.42 -3.16 -10.38
CA ALA A 89 -15.85 -4.30 -11.15
C ALA A 89 -14.78 -4.72 -12.19
N PHE A 90 -14.16 -3.75 -12.85
CA PHE A 90 -13.08 -4.00 -13.78
C PHE A 90 -11.81 -4.57 -13.09
N SER A 91 -11.46 -4.04 -11.91
CA SER A 91 -10.36 -4.54 -11.08
C SER A 91 -10.55 -6.02 -10.72
N ASP A 92 -11.75 -6.37 -10.24
CA ASP A 92 -12.12 -7.73 -9.85
C ASP A 92 -12.09 -8.71 -11.06
N GLU A 93 -12.58 -8.26 -12.23
CA GLU A 93 -12.61 -9.06 -13.45
C GLU A 93 -11.21 -9.37 -14.01
N HIS A 94 -10.29 -8.40 -13.90
CA HIS A 94 -8.98 -8.48 -14.56
C HIS A 94 -7.81 -8.78 -13.62
N GLY A 95 -8.06 -8.89 -12.31
CA GLY A 95 -7.02 -9.17 -11.30
C GLY A 95 -5.95 -8.09 -11.22
N VAL A 96 -6.35 -6.83 -11.33
CA VAL A 96 -5.46 -5.67 -11.24
C VAL A 96 -5.90 -4.77 -10.10
N ASP A 97 -4.95 -4.06 -9.48
CA ASP A 97 -5.28 -3.13 -8.41
C ASP A 97 -5.59 -1.74 -9.00
N ILE A 98 -6.77 -1.21 -8.68
CA ILE A 98 -7.18 0.14 -9.09
C ILE A 98 -7.63 0.93 -7.87
N ALA A 99 -7.06 2.14 -7.71
CA ALA A 99 -7.48 3.10 -6.71
C ALA A 99 -7.89 4.42 -7.37
N ILE A 100 -8.99 5.02 -6.91
CA ILE A 100 -9.38 6.37 -7.28
C ILE A 100 -9.19 7.30 -6.09
N GLN A 101 -8.56 8.45 -6.33
CA GLN A 101 -8.24 9.42 -5.29
C GLN A 101 -8.65 10.82 -5.73
N PRO A 102 -9.30 11.63 -4.87
CA PRO A 102 -9.45 13.06 -5.14
C PRO A 102 -8.09 13.70 -5.33
N ARG A 103 -7.93 14.50 -6.38
CA ARG A 103 -6.66 15.18 -6.65
C ARG A 103 -6.22 16.10 -5.51
N ALA A 104 -7.16 16.76 -4.86
CA ALA A 104 -6.88 17.60 -3.70
C ALA A 104 -6.21 16.83 -2.56
N ALA A 105 -6.67 15.61 -2.27
CA ALA A 105 -6.05 14.75 -1.26
C ALA A 105 -4.63 14.31 -1.65
N ARG A 106 -4.41 14.00 -2.93
CA ARG A 106 -3.10 13.59 -3.46
C ARG A 106 -2.05 14.69 -3.43
N CYS A 107 -2.47 15.94 -3.51
CA CYS A 107 -1.57 17.09 -3.51
C CYS A 107 -1.30 17.65 -2.10
N GLN A 108 -1.85 17.04 -1.05
CA GLN A 108 -1.56 17.44 0.32
C GLN A 108 -0.18 16.96 0.76
N SER A 109 0.51 17.81 1.51
CA SER A 109 1.76 17.46 2.19
C SER A 109 1.41 16.99 3.60
N TYR A 110 1.72 15.74 3.89
CA TYR A 110 1.56 15.18 5.22
C TYR A 110 2.89 15.32 5.99
N ARG A 111 2.81 15.56 7.30
CA ARG A 111 3.99 15.71 8.18
C ARG A 111 4.20 14.50 9.07
N VAL A 112 3.19 13.64 9.16
CA VAL A 112 3.21 12.43 9.97
C VAL A 112 2.54 11.33 9.17
N ALA A 113 3.18 10.17 9.11
CA ALA A 113 2.59 8.92 8.64
C ALA A 113 2.53 7.95 9.81
N VAL A 114 1.38 7.32 10.01
CA VAL A 114 1.14 6.33 11.07
C VAL A 114 0.74 5.03 10.40
N PHE A 115 1.43 3.96 10.74
CA PHE A 115 1.19 2.65 10.18
C PHE A 115 0.85 1.66 11.30
N ASP A 116 -0.05 0.77 11.03
CA ASP A 116 -0.17 -0.47 11.76
C ASP A 116 1.01 -1.38 11.42
N MET A 117 1.36 -2.31 12.30
CA MET A 117 2.53 -3.15 12.11
C MET A 117 2.17 -4.53 11.56
N ASP A 118 1.37 -5.29 12.32
CA ASP A 118 1.05 -6.67 12.00
C ASP A 118 0.19 -6.75 10.73
N SER A 119 0.54 -7.65 9.81
CA SER A 119 -0.11 -7.80 8.50
C SER A 119 -0.10 -6.53 7.62
N THR A 120 0.47 -5.40 8.11
CA THR A 120 0.58 -4.11 7.41
C THR A 120 2.02 -3.78 7.00
N LEU A 121 2.95 -3.65 7.93
CA LEU A 121 4.39 -3.44 7.64
C LEU A 121 5.16 -4.75 7.52
N ILE A 122 4.66 -5.80 8.17
CA ILE A 122 5.19 -7.16 8.15
C ILE A 122 4.13 -8.15 7.64
N ASP A 123 4.57 -9.30 7.14
CA ASP A 123 3.69 -10.35 6.59
C ASP A 123 3.30 -11.42 7.63
N CYS A 124 3.19 -11.04 8.90
CA CYS A 124 2.77 -11.95 9.96
C CYS A 124 2.11 -11.19 11.13
N GLU A 125 1.52 -11.94 12.04
CA GLU A 125 1.07 -11.50 13.35
C GLU A 125 2.16 -11.84 14.37
N VAL A 126 2.71 -10.85 15.06
CA VAL A 126 3.81 -11.06 16.02
C VAL A 126 3.44 -12.03 17.13
N ILE A 127 2.18 -11.96 17.60
CA ILE A 127 1.73 -12.86 18.67
C ILE A 127 1.70 -14.33 18.23
N ASP A 128 1.40 -14.61 16.96
CA ASP A 128 1.37 -15.98 16.43
C ASP A 128 2.79 -16.54 16.30
N GLU A 129 3.75 -15.72 15.87
CA GLU A 129 5.15 -16.09 15.81
C GLU A 129 5.74 -16.38 17.19
N LEU A 130 5.40 -15.57 18.21
CA LEU A 130 5.80 -15.80 19.59
C LEU A 130 5.14 -17.06 20.18
N ALA A 131 3.87 -17.30 19.85
CA ALA A 131 3.15 -18.50 20.25
C ALA A 131 3.76 -19.77 19.64
N ALA A 132 4.17 -19.70 18.38
CA ALA A 132 4.90 -20.80 17.74
C ALA A 132 6.23 -21.08 18.45
N ALA A 133 6.99 -20.04 18.80
CA ALA A 133 8.23 -20.17 19.56
C ALA A 133 8.03 -20.73 20.97
N ALA A 134 6.90 -20.42 21.61
CA ALA A 134 6.51 -20.96 22.92
C ALA A 134 5.88 -22.37 22.86
N GLY A 135 5.61 -22.91 21.66
CA GLY A 135 4.93 -24.20 21.47
C GLY A 135 3.44 -24.18 21.79
N VAL A 136 2.80 -23.00 21.77
CA VAL A 136 1.39 -22.79 22.11
C VAL A 136 0.57 -22.24 20.91
N GLY A 137 1.10 -22.33 19.69
CA GLY A 137 0.50 -21.75 18.49
C GLY A 137 -0.94 -22.18 18.25
N GLU A 138 -1.27 -23.48 18.38
CA GLU A 138 -2.63 -24.00 18.19
C GLU A 138 -3.62 -23.38 19.20
N GLN A 139 -3.20 -23.19 20.44
CA GLN A 139 -4.03 -22.60 21.49
C GLN A 139 -4.33 -21.12 21.21
N VAL A 140 -3.31 -20.37 20.77
CA VAL A 140 -3.47 -18.96 20.39
C VAL A 140 -4.37 -18.82 19.18
N ALA A 141 -4.22 -19.69 18.16
CA ALA A 141 -5.07 -19.68 16.97
C ALA A 141 -6.56 -19.95 17.34
N GLU A 142 -6.84 -20.88 18.24
CA GLU A 142 -8.21 -21.15 18.66
C GLU A 142 -8.83 -19.95 19.41
N ILE A 143 -8.09 -19.28 20.29
CA ILE A 143 -8.56 -18.08 20.98
C ILE A 143 -8.84 -16.95 19.98
N THR A 144 -7.96 -16.79 18.98
CA THR A 144 -8.16 -15.83 17.89
C THR A 144 -9.44 -16.14 17.11
N ALA A 145 -9.67 -17.42 16.79
CA ALA A 145 -10.87 -17.82 16.07
C ALA A 145 -12.16 -17.57 16.91
N GLN A 146 -12.13 -17.78 18.21
CA GLN A 146 -13.24 -17.45 19.12
C GLN A 146 -13.52 -15.93 19.12
N ALA A 147 -12.48 -15.10 19.20
CA ALA A 147 -12.64 -13.65 19.13
C ALA A 147 -13.23 -13.20 17.78
N MET A 148 -12.77 -13.78 16.66
CA MET A 148 -13.32 -13.47 15.34
C MET A 148 -14.79 -13.89 15.16
N ARG A 149 -15.25 -14.92 15.90
CA ARG A 149 -16.67 -15.30 15.95
C ARG A 149 -17.49 -14.44 16.92
N GLY A 150 -16.87 -13.51 17.65
CA GLY A 150 -17.52 -12.67 18.65
C GLY A 150 -17.84 -13.39 19.96
N GLU A 151 -17.21 -14.54 20.23
CA GLU A 151 -17.36 -15.32 21.46
C GLU A 151 -16.53 -14.75 22.62
N LEU A 152 -15.46 -14.03 22.28
CA LEU A 152 -14.60 -13.30 23.22
C LEU A 152 -14.48 -11.84 22.78
N ASP A 153 -14.41 -10.92 23.72
CA ASP A 153 -14.05 -9.55 23.40
C ASP A 153 -12.53 -9.40 23.18
N PHE A 154 -12.12 -8.22 22.69
CA PHE A 154 -10.72 -7.96 22.38
C PHE A 154 -9.82 -8.08 23.63
N ASP A 155 -10.21 -7.48 24.75
CA ASP A 155 -9.40 -7.45 25.97
C ASP A 155 -9.23 -8.84 26.55
N GLU A 156 -10.30 -9.64 26.60
CA GLU A 156 -10.29 -11.00 27.10
C GLU A 156 -9.42 -11.90 26.22
N SER A 157 -9.61 -11.85 24.90
CA SER A 157 -8.81 -12.58 23.92
C SER A 157 -7.33 -12.20 24.02
N TYR A 158 -7.01 -10.91 24.08
CA TYR A 158 -5.65 -10.41 24.16
C TYR A 158 -4.95 -10.91 25.44
N ARG A 159 -5.60 -10.75 26.62
CA ARG A 159 -5.05 -11.22 27.90
C ARG A 159 -4.83 -12.72 27.94
N THR A 160 -5.77 -13.50 27.39
CA THR A 160 -5.67 -14.95 27.36
C THR A 160 -4.53 -15.43 26.48
N ARG A 161 -4.36 -14.84 25.30
CA ARG A 161 -3.23 -15.15 24.42
C ARG A 161 -1.89 -14.77 25.03
N LEU A 162 -1.77 -13.60 25.67
CA LEU A 162 -0.55 -13.21 26.36
C LEU A 162 -0.21 -14.12 27.54
N ALA A 163 -1.21 -14.59 28.29
CA ALA A 163 -0.98 -15.50 29.42
C ALA A 163 -0.35 -16.83 29.00
N LEU A 164 -0.62 -17.29 27.77
CA LEU A 164 -0.02 -18.49 27.20
C LEU A 164 1.48 -18.32 26.90
N LEU A 165 1.94 -17.08 26.65
CA LEU A 165 3.36 -16.79 26.42
C LEU A 165 4.19 -16.68 27.71
N LYS A 166 3.57 -16.87 28.88
CA LYS A 166 4.26 -16.78 30.17
C LYS A 166 5.38 -17.80 30.25
N GLY A 167 6.60 -17.30 30.48
CA GLY A 167 7.81 -18.11 30.57
C GLY A 167 8.62 -18.19 29.28
N LEU A 168 8.14 -17.61 28.20
CA LEU A 168 8.95 -17.41 26.99
C LEU A 168 10.12 -16.48 27.31
N ASP A 169 11.33 -16.89 26.91
CA ASP A 169 12.53 -16.07 27.11
C ASP A 169 12.47 -14.78 26.27
N ALA A 170 12.92 -13.67 26.83
CA ALA A 170 12.90 -12.38 26.14
C ALA A 170 13.80 -12.37 24.88
N SER A 171 14.79 -13.26 24.79
CA SER A 171 15.60 -13.43 23.59
C SER A 171 14.76 -13.81 22.35
N ALA A 172 13.63 -14.50 22.55
CA ALA A 172 12.71 -14.83 21.45
C ALA A 172 12.19 -13.59 20.70
N ILE A 173 12.05 -12.45 21.39
CA ILE A 173 11.65 -11.18 20.76
C ILE A 173 12.77 -10.65 19.85
N ALA A 174 14.03 -10.71 20.32
CA ALA A 174 15.17 -10.28 19.52
C ALA A 174 15.35 -11.18 18.30
N ASP A 175 15.28 -12.50 18.47
CA ASP A 175 15.39 -13.48 17.39
C ASP A 175 14.24 -13.30 16.36
N LEU A 176 13.04 -12.97 16.83
CA LEU A 176 11.93 -12.67 15.94
C LEU A 176 12.18 -11.38 15.16
N ALA A 177 12.63 -10.31 15.82
CA ALA A 177 12.89 -9.02 15.16
C ALA A 177 13.87 -9.13 13.99
N ASP A 178 14.87 -10.01 14.10
CA ASP A 178 15.89 -10.23 13.05
C ASP A 178 15.34 -10.98 11.83
N ARG A 179 14.25 -11.72 11.97
CA ARG A 179 13.66 -12.57 10.92
C ARG A 179 12.28 -12.17 10.44
N LEU A 180 11.71 -11.07 10.98
CA LEU A 180 10.38 -10.61 10.57
C LEU A 180 10.30 -10.39 9.05
N PRO A 181 9.29 -10.96 8.39
CA PRO A 181 9.09 -10.79 6.95
C PRO A 181 8.52 -9.39 6.67
N VAL A 182 9.39 -8.46 6.33
CA VAL A 182 9.00 -7.08 5.99
C VAL A 182 8.30 -7.06 4.64
N LYS A 183 7.18 -6.33 4.55
CA LYS A 183 6.42 -6.13 3.31
C LYS A 183 7.30 -5.56 2.20
N GLU A 184 7.06 -6.07 0.98
CA GLU A 184 7.73 -5.57 -0.21
C GLU A 184 7.43 -4.07 -0.42
N GLY A 185 8.48 -3.28 -0.68
CA GLY A 185 8.38 -1.83 -0.89
C GLY A 185 8.36 -0.98 0.39
N LEU A 186 8.35 -1.59 1.58
CA LEU A 186 8.35 -0.83 2.84
C LEU A 186 9.59 0.05 2.99
N ARG A 187 10.78 -0.47 2.66
CA ARG A 187 12.05 0.28 2.77
C ARG A 187 12.07 1.47 1.83
N GLU A 188 11.63 1.28 0.60
CA GLU A 188 11.53 2.33 -0.41
C GLU A 188 10.52 3.40 0.00
N MET A 189 9.36 3.00 0.51
CA MET A 189 8.35 3.91 1.02
C MET A 189 8.87 4.74 2.19
N THR A 190 9.46 4.12 3.20
CA THR A 190 9.96 4.82 4.40
C THR A 190 11.15 5.71 4.12
N THR A 191 11.94 5.43 3.08
CA THR A 191 13.04 6.28 2.64
C THR A 191 12.54 7.51 1.87
N THR A 192 11.34 7.43 1.29
CA THR A 192 10.72 8.51 0.50
C THR A 192 9.94 9.49 1.38
N LEU A 193 9.43 9.05 2.53
CA LEU A 193 8.70 9.85 3.51
C LEU A 193 9.62 10.77 4.31
#